data_e9d1473c6b03e129e7fd125279405f7f
#
_entry.id   e9d1473c6b03e129e7fd125279405f7f
#
_cell.length_a   1.000
_cell.length_b   1.000
_cell.length_c   1.000
_cell.angle_alpha   90.00
_cell.angle_beta   90.00
_cell.angle_gamma   90.00
#
_symmetry.space_group_name_H-M   'P 1'
#
loop_
_entity.id
_entity.type
_entity.pdbx_description
1 polymer ?
#
loop_
_entity_poly.entity_id
_entity_poly.type
_entity_poly.pdbx_seq_one_letter_code
_entity_poly.pdbx_strand_id
1 'polypeptide(L)'
;MDNKQIQVIADAMLEKKGQDVVALDLRSIGTAISDYFIVCNADSTPNVVAIADNVEDKMIVNCKRKVIRTQGKENAFWVILDYGDIVVHVFQTPYRSFYRLEDLWADAEKTVYDDEE
;
A
#
# COMPACT_ATOMS: atom_id res chain seq x y z
N MET A 1 9.10 -9.91 12.27
CA MET A 1 8.21 -9.32 13.25
C MET A 1 6.83 -9.14 12.65
N ASP A 2 5.89 -9.58 13.39
CA ASP A 2 4.54 -9.49 12.94
C ASP A 2 3.99 -8.09 13.17
N ASN A 3 3.36 -7.54 12.17
CA ASN A 3 2.80 -6.19 12.28
C ASN A 3 1.33 -6.25 11.91
N LYS A 4 0.48 -6.09 12.91
CA LYS A 4 -0.95 -6.15 12.70
C LYS A 4 -1.42 -5.12 11.67
N GLN A 5 -0.82 -3.94 11.67
CA GLN A 5 -1.24 -2.89 10.76
C GLN A 5 -0.96 -3.25 9.31
N ILE A 6 0.18 -3.90 9.05
CA ILE A 6 0.50 -4.35 7.70
C ILE A 6 -0.57 -5.34 7.22
N GLN A 7 -0.95 -6.27 8.10
CA GLN A 7 -1.97 -7.26 7.74
C GLN A 7 -3.32 -6.60 7.48
N VAL A 8 -3.69 -5.62 8.30
CA VAL A 8 -4.95 -4.89 8.12
C VAL A 8 -4.96 -4.19 6.75
N ILE A 9 -3.85 -3.55 6.39
CA ILE A 9 -3.77 -2.84 5.11
C ILE A 9 -3.84 -3.82 3.95
N ALA A 10 -3.08 -4.91 4.02
CA ALA A 10 -3.08 -5.90 2.95
C ALA A 10 -4.47 -6.51 2.76
N ASP A 11 -5.13 -6.85 3.86
CA ASP A 11 -6.48 -7.42 3.79
C ASP A 11 -7.47 -6.42 3.20
N ALA A 12 -7.32 -5.14 3.55
CA ALA A 12 -8.21 -4.12 3.01
C ALA A 12 -8.03 -3.96 1.50
N MET A 13 -6.80 -4.09 1.02
CA MET A 13 -6.52 -4.05 -0.41
C MET A 13 -7.15 -5.24 -1.13
N LEU A 14 -6.98 -6.43 -0.58
CA LEU A 14 -7.51 -7.65 -1.18
C LEU A 14 -9.03 -7.66 -1.19
N GLU A 15 -9.64 -7.10 -0.16
CA GLU A 15 -11.08 -7.04 -0.04
C GLU A 15 -11.71 -6.28 -1.21
N LYS A 16 -11.02 -5.28 -1.74
CA LYS A 16 -11.48 -4.49 -2.87
C LYS A 16 -10.80 -4.89 -4.17
N LYS A 17 -10.30 -6.12 -4.23
CA LYS A 17 -9.72 -6.69 -5.45
C LYS A 17 -8.41 -6.04 -5.87
N GLY A 18 -7.63 -5.55 -4.91
CA GLY A 18 -6.28 -5.09 -5.20
C GLY A 18 -5.44 -6.22 -5.75
N GLN A 19 -4.62 -5.91 -6.75
CA GLN A 19 -3.79 -6.91 -7.44
C GLN A 19 -2.35 -6.78 -6.96
N ASP A 20 -1.67 -7.92 -6.93
CA ASP A 20 -0.22 -7.96 -6.65
C ASP A 20 0.15 -7.19 -5.38
N VAL A 21 -0.54 -7.52 -4.30
CA VAL A 21 -0.32 -6.86 -3.01
C VAL A 21 0.99 -7.34 -2.40
N VAL A 22 1.90 -6.40 -2.14
CA VAL A 22 3.18 -6.73 -1.52
C VAL A 22 3.50 -5.74 -0.42
N ALA A 23 4.21 -6.20 0.59
CA ALA A 23 4.76 -5.34 1.63
C ALA A 23 6.28 -5.40 1.53
N LEU A 24 6.91 -4.24 1.60
CA LEU A 24 8.37 -4.11 1.58
C LEU A 24 8.81 -3.67 2.97
N ASP A 25 9.70 -4.45 3.58
CA ASP A 25 10.26 -4.13 4.88
C ASP A 25 11.54 -3.32 4.65
N LEU A 26 11.49 -2.05 4.98
CA LEU A 26 12.59 -1.13 4.71
C LEU A 26 13.44 -0.86 5.94
N ARG A 27 13.17 -1.54 7.05
CA ARG A 27 13.83 -1.21 8.31
C ARG A 27 15.34 -1.43 8.29
N SER A 28 15.82 -2.35 7.47
CA SER A 28 17.25 -2.61 7.38
C SER A 28 17.96 -1.74 6.36
N ILE A 29 17.21 -0.87 5.66
CA ILE A 29 17.78 -0.01 4.64
C ILE A 29 17.97 1.38 5.22
N GLY A 30 19.22 1.78 5.44
CA GLY A 30 19.54 2.97 6.20
C GLY A 30 19.07 4.28 5.58
N THR A 31 18.84 4.29 4.25
CA THR A 31 18.40 5.51 3.57
C THR A 31 16.89 5.64 3.47
N ALA A 32 16.14 4.62 3.88
CA ALA A 32 14.70 4.67 3.80
C ALA A 32 14.13 5.59 4.86
N ILE A 33 13.08 6.34 4.50
CA ILE A 33 12.46 7.28 5.42
C ILE A 33 11.27 6.68 6.15
N SER A 34 10.84 5.48 5.76
CA SER A 34 9.73 4.78 6.40
C SER A 34 10.13 3.35 6.68
N ASP A 35 9.42 2.72 7.60
CA ASP A 35 9.71 1.33 7.95
C ASP A 35 9.15 0.34 6.94
N TYR A 36 7.98 0.65 6.37
CA TYR A 36 7.31 -0.26 5.45
C TYR A 36 6.65 0.48 4.31
N PHE A 37 6.70 -0.10 3.11
CA PHE A 37 5.84 0.28 2.00
C PHE A 37 4.90 -0.89 1.73
N ILE A 38 3.64 -0.59 1.43
CA ILE A 38 2.69 -1.62 1.00
C ILE A 38 2.14 -1.17 -0.33
N VAL A 39 2.23 -2.01 -1.35
CA VAL A 39 1.97 -1.64 -2.73
C VAL A 39 0.97 -2.59 -3.35
N CYS A 40 0.03 -2.05 -4.10
CA CYS A 40 -0.87 -2.85 -4.92
C CYS A 40 -1.29 -2.02 -6.13
N ASN A 41 -2.06 -2.63 -7.02
CA ASN A 41 -2.59 -1.92 -8.18
C ASN A 41 -4.00 -2.39 -8.49
N ALA A 42 -4.68 -1.61 -9.30
CA ALA A 42 -6.00 -1.94 -9.83
C ALA A 42 -6.12 -1.35 -11.22
N ASP A 43 -6.99 -1.95 -12.04
CA ASP A 43 -7.06 -1.57 -13.44
C ASP A 43 -7.76 -0.25 -13.69
N SER A 44 -8.74 0.11 -12.85
CA SER A 44 -9.51 1.34 -13.06
C SER A 44 -9.25 2.34 -11.94
N THR A 45 -9.34 3.62 -12.28
CA THR A 45 -9.15 4.66 -11.28
C THR A 45 -10.23 4.64 -10.19
N PRO A 46 -11.50 4.37 -10.48
CA PRO A 46 -12.46 4.22 -9.38
C PRO A 46 -12.09 3.11 -8.42
N ASN A 47 -11.53 2.02 -8.91
CA ASN A 47 -11.15 0.93 -8.02
C ASN A 47 -9.92 1.30 -7.18
N VAL A 48 -8.98 2.06 -7.76
CA VAL A 48 -7.84 2.57 -7.01
C VAL A 48 -8.32 3.39 -5.81
N VAL A 49 -9.27 4.29 -6.05
CA VAL A 49 -9.82 5.12 -4.98
C VAL A 49 -10.56 4.27 -3.94
N ALA A 50 -11.33 3.28 -4.41
CA ALA A 50 -12.06 2.40 -3.49
C ALA A 50 -11.10 1.64 -2.58
N ILE A 51 -9.99 1.18 -3.11
CA ILE A 51 -8.97 0.49 -2.31
C ILE A 51 -8.39 1.43 -1.27
N ALA A 52 -8.02 2.63 -1.69
CA ALA A 52 -7.43 3.60 -0.77
C ALA A 52 -8.40 3.97 0.35
N ASP A 53 -9.67 4.19 0.00
CA ASP A 53 -10.69 4.52 0.99
C ASP A 53 -10.88 3.37 1.97
N ASN A 54 -10.86 2.14 1.48
CA ASN A 54 -11.04 0.97 2.35
C ASN A 54 -9.87 0.80 3.31
N VAL A 55 -8.66 1.07 2.85
CA VAL A 55 -7.49 1.03 3.72
C VAL A 55 -7.65 2.04 4.86
N GLU A 56 -8.04 3.27 4.52
CA GLU A 56 -8.23 4.30 5.54
C GLU A 56 -9.28 3.89 6.55
N ASP A 57 -10.42 3.35 6.08
CA ASP A 57 -11.48 2.89 6.96
C ASP A 57 -11.03 1.81 7.91
N LYS A 58 -10.37 0.80 7.37
CA LYS A 58 -9.97 -0.35 8.19
C LYS A 58 -8.88 0.02 9.18
N MET A 59 -8.02 0.96 8.82
CA MET A 59 -7.00 1.43 9.75
C MET A 59 -7.63 2.17 10.93
N ILE A 60 -8.67 2.96 10.68
CA ILE A 60 -9.39 3.62 11.77
C ILE A 60 -10.10 2.60 12.64
N VAL A 61 -10.85 1.68 12.02
CA VAL A 61 -11.67 0.73 12.77
C VAL A 61 -10.82 -0.25 13.55
N ASN A 62 -9.80 -0.81 12.93
CA ASN A 62 -9.04 -1.91 13.51
C ASN A 62 -7.78 -1.49 14.23
N CYS A 63 -7.22 -0.34 13.89
CA CYS A 63 -5.95 0.11 14.47
C CYS A 63 -6.04 1.47 15.15
N LYS A 64 -7.21 2.11 15.11
CA LYS A 64 -7.43 3.43 15.70
C LYS A 64 -6.43 4.44 15.15
N ARG A 65 -6.13 4.32 13.86
CA ARG A 65 -5.07 5.14 13.28
C ARG A 65 -5.59 5.86 12.05
N LYS A 66 -5.44 7.18 12.05
CA LYS A 66 -5.84 8.03 10.94
C LYS A 66 -4.64 8.34 10.07
N VAL A 67 -4.85 8.39 8.75
CA VAL A 67 -3.77 8.73 7.82
C VAL A 67 -3.29 10.16 8.08
N ILE A 68 -1.98 10.37 7.99
CA ILE A 68 -1.38 11.69 8.20
C ILE A 68 -1.56 12.54 6.96
N ARG A 69 -1.32 11.98 5.78
CA ARG A 69 -1.40 12.71 4.53
C ARG A 69 -1.84 11.80 3.41
N THR A 70 -2.70 12.32 2.53
CA THR A 70 -3.18 11.58 1.38
C THR A 70 -2.85 12.38 0.13
N GLN A 71 -2.35 11.72 -0.90
CA GLN A 71 -2.00 12.35 -2.17
C GLN A 71 -2.50 11.50 -3.33
N GLY A 72 -2.91 12.17 -4.39
CA GLY A 72 -3.13 11.51 -5.68
C GLY A 72 -4.52 11.01 -5.95
N LYS A 73 -5.48 11.19 -5.05
CA LYS A 73 -6.84 10.67 -5.28
C LYS A 73 -7.54 11.32 -6.45
N GLU A 74 -7.17 12.55 -6.81
CA GLU A 74 -7.84 13.27 -7.89
C GLU A 74 -7.70 12.54 -9.22
N ASN A 75 -6.50 12.15 -9.56
CA ASN A 75 -6.24 11.43 -10.79
C ASN A 75 -6.30 9.92 -10.61
N ALA A 76 -5.95 9.47 -9.41
CA ALA A 76 -5.95 8.06 -9.03
C ALA A 76 -5.03 7.19 -9.88
N PHE A 77 -3.97 7.77 -10.42
CA PHE A 77 -2.92 7.00 -11.10
C PHE A 77 -1.97 6.40 -10.07
N TRP A 78 -1.74 7.11 -8.99
CA TRP A 78 -0.85 6.69 -7.91
C TRP A 78 -1.32 7.41 -6.65
N VAL A 79 -2.00 6.67 -5.77
CA VAL A 79 -2.48 7.22 -4.50
C VAL A 79 -1.52 6.81 -3.41
N ILE A 80 -1.13 7.79 -2.59
CA ILE A 80 -0.21 7.57 -1.49
C ILE A 80 -0.94 7.89 -0.19
N LEU A 81 -0.93 6.93 0.74
CA LEU A 81 -1.47 7.13 2.09
C LEU A 81 -0.30 7.07 3.05
N ASP A 82 0.03 8.20 3.63
CA ASP A 82 1.22 8.35 4.47
C ASP A 82 0.83 8.27 5.93
N TYR A 83 1.30 7.21 6.60
CA TYR A 83 1.11 7.02 8.04
C TYR A 83 2.40 7.29 8.83
N GLY A 84 3.44 7.74 8.15
CA GLY A 84 4.73 8.02 8.80
C GLY A 84 5.67 6.83 8.69
N ASP A 85 5.50 5.85 9.56
CA ASP A 85 6.30 4.63 9.51
C ASP A 85 5.85 3.67 8.43
N ILE A 86 4.62 3.80 7.97
CA ILE A 86 4.06 2.97 6.91
C ILE A 86 3.53 3.88 5.82
N VAL A 87 3.89 3.61 4.58
CA VAL A 87 3.37 4.34 3.43
C VAL A 87 2.70 3.35 2.49
N VAL A 88 1.44 3.63 2.16
CA VAL A 88 0.63 2.78 1.30
C VAL A 88 0.63 3.37 -0.10
N HIS A 89 0.87 2.52 -1.10
CA HIS A 89 0.90 2.94 -2.50
C HIS A 89 -0.11 2.12 -3.28
N VAL A 90 -1.08 2.80 -3.90
CA VAL A 90 -2.07 2.15 -4.75
C VAL A 90 -1.94 2.75 -6.14
N PHE A 91 -1.58 1.92 -7.12
CA PHE A 91 -1.37 2.38 -8.49
C PHE A 91 -2.51 1.93 -9.39
N GLN A 92 -2.80 2.72 -10.42
CA GLN A 92 -3.49 2.16 -11.56
C GLN A 92 -2.46 1.29 -12.29
N THR A 93 -2.88 0.15 -12.79
CA THR A 93 -1.97 -0.91 -13.24
C THR A 93 -0.81 -0.43 -14.14
N PRO A 94 -1.06 0.36 -15.21
CA PRO A 94 0.07 0.75 -16.07
C PRO A 94 1.13 1.57 -15.35
N TYR A 95 0.71 2.34 -14.35
CA TYR A 95 1.63 3.24 -13.67
C TYR A 95 2.53 2.52 -12.68
N ARG A 96 2.10 1.37 -12.16
CA ARG A 96 2.97 0.59 -11.27
C ARG A 96 4.23 0.16 -12.01
N SER A 97 4.06 -0.35 -13.23
CA SER A 97 5.20 -0.74 -14.05
C SER A 97 6.05 0.46 -14.44
N PHE A 98 5.39 1.58 -14.74
CA PHE A 98 6.09 2.76 -15.19
C PHE A 98 7.01 3.32 -14.11
N TYR A 99 6.51 3.43 -12.87
CA TYR A 99 7.30 4.02 -11.79
C TYR A 99 8.27 3.04 -11.15
N ARG A 100 7.94 1.74 -11.19
CA ARG A 100 8.86 0.69 -10.76
C ARG A 100 9.39 0.93 -9.35
N LEU A 101 8.48 1.28 -8.44
CA LEU A 101 8.85 1.58 -7.07
C LEU A 101 9.58 0.43 -6.40
N GLU A 102 9.15 -0.80 -6.69
CA GLU A 102 9.73 -1.97 -6.07
C GLU A 102 11.18 -2.19 -6.48
N ASP A 103 11.56 -1.73 -7.68
CA ASP A 103 12.94 -1.85 -8.13
C ASP A 103 13.87 -0.91 -7.36
N LEU A 104 13.36 0.25 -6.97
CA LEU A 104 14.14 1.17 -6.16
C LEU A 104 14.50 0.56 -4.81
N TRP A 105 13.65 -0.32 -4.32
CA TRP A 105 13.84 -0.95 -3.01
C TRP A 105 14.04 -2.45 -3.16
N ALA A 106 14.80 -2.86 -4.18
CA ALA A 106 14.99 -4.28 -4.50
C ALA A 106 15.66 -5.04 -3.36
N ASP A 107 16.41 -4.35 -2.50
CA ASP A 107 17.07 -4.99 -1.37
C ASP A 107 16.14 -5.21 -0.18
N ALA A 108 14.93 -4.66 -0.24
CA ALA A 108 13.99 -4.81 0.86
C ALA A 108 13.44 -6.22 0.91
N GLU A 109 13.16 -6.69 2.12
CA GLU A 109 12.49 -7.96 2.30
C GLU A 109 11.05 -7.81 1.85
N LYS A 110 10.59 -8.70 0.98
CA LYS A 110 9.29 -8.58 0.36
C LYS A 110 8.36 -9.71 0.80
N THR A 111 7.15 -9.36 1.20
CA THR A 111 6.10 -10.34 1.52
C THR A 111 4.96 -10.16 0.53
N VAL A 112 4.53 -11.24 -0.09
CA VAL A 112 3.44 -11.23 -1.05
C VAL A 112 2.17 -11.67 -0.37
N TYR A 113 1.07 -10.96 -0.61
CA TYR A 113 -0.24 -11.28 -0.05
C TYR A 113 -1.17 -11.66 -1.18
N ASP A 114 -1.78 -12.81 -1.08
CA ASP A 114 -2.70 -13.31 -2.09
C ASP A 114 -4.09 -13.45 -1.54
N ASP A 115 -5.08 -13.32 -2.45
CA ASP A 115 -6.46 -13.62 -2.12
C ASP A 115 -6.61 -15.13 -2.22
N GLU A 116 -6.71 -15.77 -1.10
CA GLU A 116 -6.72 -17.20 -1.06
C GLU A 116 -7.99 -17.78 -1.57
N GLU A 117 -9.04 -17.16 -1.31
CA GLU A 117 -10.32 -17.60 -1.69
C GLU A 117 -10.55 -19.09 -1.86
#